data_fd14c27ad15445c6d114a69e7e447698
#
_entry.id   fd14c27ad15445c6d114a69e7e447698
#
_cell.length_a   1.000
_cell.length_b   1.000
_cell.length_c   1.000
_cell.angle_alpha   90.00
_cell.angle_beta   90.00
_cell.angle_gamma   90.00
#
_symmetry.space_group_name_H-M   'P 1'
#
loop_
_entity.id
_entity.type
_entity.pdbx_description
1 polymer ?
#
loop_
_entity_poly.entity_id
_entity_poly.type
_entity_poly.pdbx_seq_one_letter_code
_entity_poly.pdbx_strand_id
1 'polypeptide(L)'
;MRILVVCGAGASSTFVAQRLRTAAAASGLDWAADAGVESTVALGGHDLVLVGPHLRDRLDAIRGLTGAPVAVLPDDVFTDREGGRTLLLAQSILAAAGEAPKGTP
;
A
#
# COMPACT_ATOMS: atom_id res chain seq x y z
N MET A 1 -9.34 3.28 -7.17
CA MET A 1 -7.99 3.23 -6.60
C MET A 1 -7.67 1.80 -6.21
N ARG A 2 -6.62 1.26 -6.77
CA ARG A 2 -6.20 -0.12 -6.50
C ARG A 2 -4.90 -0.11 -5.71
N ILE A 3 -4.95 -0.71 -4.52
CA ILE A 3 -3.83 -0.75 -3.59
C ILE A 3 -3.43 -2.19 -3.36
N LEU A 4 -2.15 -2.49 -3.50
CA LEU A 4 -1.61 -3.80 -3.22
C LEU A 4 -0.83 -3.76 -1.91
N VAL A 5 -1.11 -4.69 -1.01
CA VAL A 5 -0.35 -4.86 0.24
C VAL A 5 0.50 -6.12 0.10
N VAL A 6 1.81 -5.95 0.19
CA VAL A 6 2.78 -7.03 -0.01
C VAL A 6 3.42 -7.41 1.32
N CYS A 7 3.28 -8.65 1.73
CA CYS A 7 3.96 -9.22 2.89
C CYS A 7 4.52 -10.58 2.52
N GLY A 8 5.65 -10.93 3.09
CA GLY A 8 6.31 -12.18 2.75
C GLY A 8 5.50 -13.43 3.08
N ALA A 9 4.72 -13.38 4.15
CA ALA A 9 3.96 -14.54 4.62
C ALA A 9 2.55 -14.63 4.05
N GLY A 10 2.06 -13.63 3.36
CA GLY A 10 0.73 -13.62 2.76
C GLY A 10 -0.42 -13.37 3.74
N ALA A 11 -0.49 -14.09 4.85
CA ALA A 11 -1.60 -13.99 5.78
C ALA A 11 -1.73 -12.60 6.42
N SER A 12 -0.64 -12.00 6.83
CA SER A 12 -0.66 -10.67 7.47
C SER A 12 -1.06 -9.58 6.49
N SER A 13 -0.67 -9.69 5.22
CA SER A 13 -1.08 -8.71 4.21
C SER A 13 -2.59 -8.75 3.97
N THR A 14 -3.20 -9.92 4.09
CA THR A 14 -4.66 -10.07 3.97
C THR A 14 -5.38 -9.25 5.03
N PHE A 15 -4.93 -9.32 6.28
CA PHE A 15 -5.52 -8.55 7.37
C PHE A 15 -5.35 -7.05 7.16
N VAL A 16 -4.15 -6.62 6.78
CA VAL A 16 -3.87 -5.20 6.53
C VAL A 16 -4.73 -4.68 5.38
N ALA A 17 -4.81 -5.41 4.29
CA ALA A 17 -5.62 -5.02 3.14
C ALA A 17 -7.10 -4.92 3.51
N GLN A 18 -7.61 -5.86 4.29
CA GLN A 18 -9.00 -5.85 4.71
C GLN A 18 -9.31 -4.65 5.61
N ARG A 19 -8.43 -4.36 6.56
CA ARG A 19 -8.58 -3.20 7.45
C ARG A 19 -8.54 -1.89 6.67
N LEU A 20 -7.65 -1.81 5.69
CA LEU A 20 -7.55 -0.63 4.83
C LEU A 20 -8.82 -0.43 4.03
N ARG A 21 -9.37 -1.48 3.44
CA ARG A 21 -10.64 -1.40 2.70
C ARG A 21 -11.78 -0.91 3.60
N THR A 22 -11.85 -1.44 4.82
CA THR A 22 -12.87 -1.05 5.77
C THR A 22 -12.75 0.41 6.16
N ALA A 23 -11.53 0.87 6.45
CA ALA A 23 -11.28 2.27 6.79
C ALA A 23 -11.60 3.21 5.61
N ALA A 24 -11.23 2.82 4.41
CA ALA A 24 -11.51 3.61 3.20
C ALA A 24 -13.02 3.72 2.97
N ALA A 25 -13.75 2.63 3.08
CA ALA A 25 -15.19 2.63 2.93
C ALA A 25 -15.88 3.51 3.97
N ALA A 26 -15.42 3.46 5.21
CA ALA A 26 -15.94 4.31 6.28
C ALA A 26 -15.69 5.80 6.02
N SER A 27 -14.68 6.12 5.25
CA SER A 27 -14.34 7.50 4.85
C SER A 27 -14.96 7.89 3.50
N GLY A 28 -15.80 7.05 2.92
CA GLY A 28 -16.46 7.33 1.65
C GLY A 28 -15.59 7.12 0.43
N LEU A 29 -14.48 6.39 0.57
CA LEU A 29 -13.55 6.11 -0.52
C LEU A 29 -13.84 4.75 -1.15
N ASP A 30 -13.80 4.71 -2.47
CA ASP A 30 -14.01 3.48 -3.23
C ASP A 30 -12.64 2.87 -3.57
N TRP A 31 -11.98 2.33 -2.56
CA TRP A 31 -10.66 1.74 -2.71
C TRP A 31 -10.74 0.22 -2.72
N ALA A 32 -10.06 -0.38 -3.68
CA ALA A 32 -9.82 -1.83 -3.70
C ALA A 32 -8.43 -2.09 -3.13
N ALA A 33 -8.35 -2.81 -2.04
CA ALA A 33 -7.09 -3.17 -1.42
C ALA A 33 -6.99 -4.70 -1.37
N ASP A 34 -5.93 -5.21 -1.96
CA ASP A 34 -5.70 -6.65 -2.07
C ASP A 34 -4.36 -7.03 -1.47
N ALA A 35 -4.26 -8.27 -1.03
CA ALA A 35 -3.00 -8.82 -0.54
C ALA A 35 -2.28 -9.54 -1.67
N GLY A 36 -0.96 -9.51 -1.63
CA GLY A 36 -0.15 -10.20 -2.62
C GLY A 36 1.29 -10.38 -2.18
N VAL A 37 2.09 -10.86 -3.10
CA VAL A 37 3.53 -11.06 -2.92
C VAL A 37 4.28 -10.25 -3.97
N GLU A 38 5.62 -10.30 -3.94
CA GLU A 38 6.42 -9.52 -4.87
C GLU A 38 6.06 -9.77 -6.34
N SER A 39 5.81 -11.02 -6.71
CA SER A 39 5.43 -11.35 -8.08
C SER A 39 4.09 -10.73 -8.50
N THR A 40 3.20 -10.48 -7.54
CA THR A 40 1.94 -9.79 -7.81
C THR A 40 2.19 -8.34 -8.26
N VAL A 41 3.21 -7.71 -7.72
CA VAL A 41 3.57 -6.33 -8.08
C VAL A 41 3.88 -6.24 -9.57
N ALA A 42 4.60 -7.22 -10.09
CA ALA A 42 5.02 -7.24 -11.48
C ALA A 42 3.86 -7.36 -12.48
N LEU A 43 2.69 -7.82 -12.01
CA LEU A 43 1.50 -7.90 -12.86
C LEU A 43 0.94 -6.52 -13.22
N GLY A 44 1.26 -5.51 -12.44
CA GLY A 44 0.83 -4.14 -12.71
C GLY A 44 -0.64 -3.87 -12.36
N GLY A 45 -1.10 -2.68 -12.71
CA GLY A 45 -2.47 -2.29 -12.49
C GLY A 45 -2.77 -1.75 -11.09
N HIS A 46 -1.74 -1.47 -10.30
CA HIS A 46 -1.89 -0.92 -8.97
C HIS A 46 -1.56 0.57 -8.94
N ASP A 47 -2.30 1.32 -8.15
CA ASP A 47 -2.07 2.76 -7.96
C ASP A 47 -1.12 3.04 -6.81
N LEU A 48 -1.00 2.10 -5.88
CA LEU A 48 -0.12 2.19 -4.72
C LEU A 48 0.25 0.79 -4.26
N VAL A 49 1.50 0.61 -3.87
CA VAL A 49 2.00 -0.64 -3.29
C VAL A 49 2.51 -0.36 -1.88
N LEU A 50 1.96 -1.04 -0.90
CA LEU A 50 2.37 -0.97 0.49
C LEU A 50 3.10 -2.25 0.87
N VAL A 51 4.29 -2.12 1.41
CA VAL A 51 5.18 -3.23 1.70
C VAL A 51 5.27 -3.45 3.20
N GLY A 52 5.12 -4.68 3.66
CA GLY A 52 5.25 -5.01 5.07
C GLY A 52 6.62 -4.62 5.63
N PRO A 53 6.70 -4.26 6.92
CA PRO A 53 7.96 -3.76 7.49
C PRO A 53 9.10 -4.76 7.45
N HIS A 54 8.79 -6.05 7.45
CA HIS A 54 9.81 -7.10 7.38
C HIS A 54 10.39 -7.29 5.97
N LEU A 55 9.80 -6.65 4.95
CA LEU A 55 10.30 -6.67 3.58
C LEU A 55 11.03 -5.38 3.20
N ARG A 56 11.43 -4.62 4.20
CA ARG A 56 12.12 -3.35 4.01
C ARG A 56 13.36 -3.48 3.12
N ASP A 57 14.08 -4.59 3.25
CA ASP A 57 15.27 -4.87 2.46
C ASP A 57 14.96 -5.15 0.99
N ARG A 58 13.70 -5.45 0.68
CA ARG A 58 13.25 -5.71 -0.69
C ARG A 58 12.64 -4.50 -1.36
N LEU A 59 12.64 -3.37 -0.69
CA LEU A 59 11.93 -2.17 -1.17
C LEU A 59 12.40 -1.74 -2.56
N ASP A 60 13.71 -1.66 -2.77
CA ASP A 60 14.27 -1.23 -4.06
C ASP A 60 13.92 -2.21 -5.18
N ALA A 61 14.00 -3.52 -4.88
CA ALA A 61 13.62 -4.54 -5.84
C ALA A 61 12.14 -4.42 -6.24
N ILE A 62 11.28 -4.17 -5.25
CA ILE A 62 9.85 -4.02 -5.48
C ILE A 62 9.57 -2.76 -6.30
N ARG A 63 10.24 -1.67 -5.99
CA ARG A 63 10.12 -0.43 -6.77
C ARG A 63 10.47 -0.62 -8.23
N GLY A 64 11.41 -1.50 -8.51
CA GLY A 64 11.80 -1.81 -9.88
C GLY A 64 10.76 -2.60 -10.66
N LEU A 65 9.75 -3.16 -9.99
CA LEU A 65 8.71 -3.98 -10.62
C LEU A 65 7.48 -3.16 -11.04
N THR A 66 7.36 -1.93 -10.61
CA THR A 66 6.16 -1.13 -10.86
C THR A 66 6.49 0.34 -11.00
N GLY A 67 5.66 1.05 -11.76
CA GLY A 67 5.71 2.51 -11.83
C GLY A 67 4.88 3.21 -10.77
N ALA A 68 4.11 2.45 -9.97
CA ALA A 68 3.31 3.00 -8.89
C ALA A 68 4.18 3.38 -7.70
N PRO A 69 3.76 4.32 -6.85
CA PRO A 69 4.45 4.60 -5.60
C PRO A 69 4.51 3.36 -4.72
N VAL A 70 5.66 3.14 -4.08
CA VAL A 70 5.88 2.01 -3.18
C VAL A 70 6.37 2.55 -1.85
N ALA A 71 5.75 2.14 -0.76
CA ALA A 71 6.14 2.58 0.57
C ALA A 71 6.13 1.41 1.56
N VAL A 72 7.03 1.48 2.55
CA VAL A 72 7.09 0.50 3.63
C VAL A 72 6.10 0.90 4.73
N LEU A 73 5.33 -0.07 5.20
CA LEU A 73 4.45 0.14 6.34
C LEU A 73 5.26 0.24 7.64
N PRO A 74 4.77 0.98 8.64
CA PRO A 74 5.44 1.05 9.94
C PRO A 74 5.40 -0.29 10.66
N ASP A 75 6.33 -0.49 11.60
CA ASP A 75 6.45 -1.74 12.34
C ASP A 75 5.18 -2.07 13.14
N ASP A 76 4.43 -1.05 13.55
CA ASP A 76 3.22 -1.23 14.34
C ASP A 76 1.94 -1.32 13.50
N VAL A 77 2.08 -1.55 12.18
CA VAL A 77 0.93 -1.64 11.28
C VAL A 77 -0.08 -2.71 11.72
N PHE A 78 0.40 -3.80 12.31
CA PHE A 78 -0.47 -4.91 12.72
C PHE A 78 -1.28 -4.59 13.97
N THR A 79 -0.96 -3.54 14.71
CA THR A 79 -1.74 -3.06 15.84
C THR A 79 -2.83 -2.08 15.44
N ASP A 80 -2.80 -1.64 14.18
CA ASP A 80 -3.79 -0.71 13.61
C ASP A 80 -5.05 -1.49 13.20
N ARG A 81 -5.83 -1.90 14.19
CA ARG A 81 -6.98 -2.79 13.98
C ARG A 81 -8.06 -2.22 13.10
N GLU A 82 -8.23 -0.92 13.13
CA GLU A 82 -9.27 -0.24 12.36
C GLU A 82 -8.80 0.23 10.98
N GLY A 83 -7.50 0.14 10.72
CA GLY A 83 -6.93 0.54 9.44
C GLY A 83 -6.81 2.05 9.23
N GLY A 84 -7.16 2.85 10.25
CA GLY A 84 -7.16 4.30 10.12
C GLY A 84 -5.78 4.90 9.88
N ARG A 85 -4.77 4.39 10.58
CA ARG A 85 -3.39 4.86 10.41
C ARG A 85 -2.84 4.46 9.05
N THR A 86 -3.16 3.25 8.62
CA THR A 86 -2.75 2.76 7.30
C THR A 86 -3.43 3.59 6.20
N LEU A 87 -4.69 3.93 6.39
CA LEU A 87 -5.41 4.79 5.45
C LEU A 87 -4.76 6.17 5.36
N LEU A 88 -4.43 6.80 6.48
CA LEU A 88 -3.77 8.10 6.49
C LEU A 88 -2.42 8.04 5.80
N LEU A 89 -1.65 6.99 6.04
CA LEU A 89 -0.37 6.78 5.36
C LEU A 89 -0.56 6.67 3.86
N ALA A 90 -1.50 5.86 3.42
CA ALA A 90 -1.79 5.67 2.00
C ALA A 90 -2.21 6.97 1.33
N GLN A 91 -3.09 7.74 1.97
CA GLN A 91 -3.53 9.02 1.46
C GLN A 91 -2.37 10.02 1.34
N SER A 92 -1.49 10.02 2.33
CA SER A 92 -0.31 10.88 2.35
C SER A 92 0.63 10.57 1.19
N ILE A 93 0.89 9.28 0.95
CA ILE A 93 1.76 8.83 -0.14
C ILE A 93 1.16 9.18 -1.49
N LEU A 94 -0.12 8.94 -1.66
CA LEU A 94 -0.83 9.24 -2.91
C LEU A 94 -0.85 10.74 -3.19
N ALA A 95 -1.05 11.56 -2.17
CA ALA A 95 -1.01 13.00 -2.32
C ALA A 95 0.37 13.49 -2.75
N ALA A 96 1.42 12.97 -2.13
CA ALA A 96 2.79 13.32 -2.48
C ALA A 96 3.15 12.85 -3.90
N ALA A 97 2.74 11.65 -4.27
CA ALA A 97 2.98 11.13 -5.63
C ALA A 97 2.21 11.93 -6.68
N GLY A 98 0.98 12.33 -6.35
CA GLY A 98 0.17 13.15 -7.23
C GLY A 98 0.74 14.55 -7.42
N GLU A 99 1.36 15.10 -6.40
CA GLU A 99 1.98 16.41 -6.46
C GLU A 99 3.30 16.40 -7.24
N ALA A 100 4.06 15.32 -7.14
CA ALA A 100 5.36 15.23 -7.78
C ALA A 100 5.31 15.47 -9.29
N PRO A 101 4.44 14.82 -10.07
CA PRO A 101 4.31 15.13 -11.49
C PRO A 101 3.64 16.46 -11.76
N LYS A 102 2.75 16.90 -10.89
CA LYS A 102 2.07 18.19 -11.05
C LYS A 102 2.94 19.37 -10.66
N GLY A 103 3.93 19.13 -9.86
CA GLY A 103 4.90 20.14 -9.50
C GLY A 103 5.74 20.61 -10.67
N THR A 104 5.73 19.85 -11.73
CA THR A 104 6.32 20.30 -12.98
C THR A 104 5.31 21.15 -13.71
N PRO A 105 5.56 22.36 -13.88
CA PRO A 105 4.69 23.26 -14.63
C PRO A 105 4.73 22.98 -16.09
#